data_1db487f45d017b9068687b7f0304c176
#
_entry.id   1db487f45d017b9068687b7f0304c176
#
_cell.length_a   1.000
_cell.length_b   1.000
_cell.length_c   1.000
_cell.angle_alpha   90.00
_cell.angle_beta   90.00
_cell.angle_gamma   90.00
#
_symmetry.space_group_name_H-M   'P 1'
#
loop_
_entity.id
_entity.type
_entity.pdbx_description
1 polymer ?
#
loop_
_entity_poly.entity_id
_entity_poly.type
_entity_poly.pdbx_seq_one_letter_code
_entity_poly.pdbx_strand_id
1 'polypeptide(L)'
;MSIEDTQRAMDAYIEDLLGGGPYRRHFSDDVVVSIVGTGQGAEGADGVEAWIDYLHRLAFEARPELKNTIVGDGQAVGEFDFVGKHVGEFGGIAATGREVRVPYCMVYELGGEKIGVLRGYMPTDIMMQQLGGGVFPEEQIVEPSH
;
A
#
# COMPACT_ATOMS: atom_id res chain seq x y z
N MET A 1 7.90 23.74 -3.36
CA MET A 1 6.94 22.82 -3.99
C MET A 1 5.54 23.38 -3.79
N SER A 2 4.67 23.20 -4.73
CA SER A 2 3.28 23.66 -4.64
C SER A 2 2.32 22.49 -4.65
N ILE A 3 1.04 22.74 -4.37
CA ILE A 3 -0.01 21.73 -4.48
C ILE A 3 -0.06 21.19 -5.91
N GLU A 4 0.04 22.06 -6.91
CA GLU A 4 0.02 21.67 -8.32
C GLU A 4 1.21 20.79 -8.69
N ASP A 5 2.40 21.08 -8.17
CA ASP A 5 3.59 20.25 -8.38
C ASP A 5 3.41 18.88 -7.73
N THR A 6 2.86 18.85 -6.52
CA THR A 6 2.58 17.61 -5.81
C THR A 6 1.55 16.78 -6.58
N GLN A 7 0.51 17.41 -7.10
CA GLN A 7 -0.51 16.72 -7.89
C GLN A 7 0.09 16.07 -9.13
N ARG A 8 0.94 16.80 -9.86
CA ARG A 8 1.60 16.25 -11.06
C ARG A 8 2.49 15.08 -10.71
N ALA A 9 3.27 15.20 -9.64
CA ALA A 9 4.16 14.13 -9.22
C ALA A 9 3.39 12.88 -8.81
N MET A 10 2.31 13.04 -8.07
CA MET A 10 1.47 11.92 -7.65
C MET A 10 0.74 11.27 -8.82
N ASP A 11 0.19 12.06 -9.74
CA ASP A 11 -0.48 11.54 -10.92
C ASP A 11 0.47 10.69 -11.77
N ALA A 12 1.70 11.17 -11.97
CA ALA A 12 2.72 10.44 -12.73
C ALA A 12 3.13 9.13 -12.03
N TYR A 13 3.31 9.18 -10.72
CA TYR A 13 3.65 7.98 -9.94
C TYR A 13 2.53 6.94 -10.01
N ILE A 14 1.29 7.36 -9.76
CA ILE A 14 0.14 6.46 -9.76
C ILE A 14 -0.08 5.86 -11.15
N GLU A 15 0.07 6.65 -12.21
CA GLU A 15 -0.03 6.15 -13.57
C GLU A 15 0.98 5.02 -13.83
N ASP A 16 2.25 5.20 -13.43
CA ASP A 16 3.26 4.16 -13.57
C ASP A 16 2.93 2.94 -12.71
N LEU A 17 2.52 3.16 -11.46
CA LEU A 17 2.21 2.07 -10.53
C LEU A 17 1.06 1.19 -11.04
N LEU A 18 -0.02 1.80 -11.48
CA LEU A 18 -1.21 1.08 -11.94
C LEU A 18 -1.01 0.48 -13.33
N GLY A 19 -0.20 1.11 -14.17
CA GLY A 19 0.03 0.69 -15.55
C GLY A 19 1.18 -0.28 -15.74
N GLY A 20 1.86 -0.69 -14.67
CA GLY A 20 3.03 -1.57 -14.77
C GLY A 20 4.28 -0.85 -15.27
N GLY A 21 4.31 0.47 -15.21
CA GLY A 21 5.46 1.28 -15.62
C GLY A 21 6.54 1.37 -14.56
N PRO A 22 7.61 2.13 -14.84
CA PRO A 22 8.77 2.24 -13.95
C PRO A 22 8.51 3.21 -12.79
N TYR A 23 7.61 2.84 -11.88
CA TYR A 23 7.21 3.70 -10.75
C TYR A 23 8.38 4.09 -9.85
N ARG A 24 9.43 3.28 -9.79
CA ARG A 24 10.64 3.53 -9.01
C ARG A 24 11.29 4.88 -9.33
N ARG A 25 11.16 5.35 -10.56
CA ARG A 25 11.77 6.63 -10.98
C ARG A 25 11.24 7.84 -10.20
N HIS A 26 10.09 7.68 -9.54
CA HIS A 26 9.49 8.75 -8.74
C HIS A 26 9.97 8.77 -7.28
N PHE A 27 10.83 7.83 -6.89
CA PHE A 27 11.37 7.75 -5.53
C PHE A 27 12.68 8.51 -5.41
N SER A 28 12.90 9.15 -4.25
CA SER A 28 14.23 9.64 -3.89
C SER A 28 15.14 8.44 -3.56
N ASP A 29 16.45 8.68 -3.59
CA ASP A 29 17.43 7.60 -3.32
C ASP A 29 17.31 7.06 -1.89
N ASP A 30 16.89 7.89 -0.95
CA ASP A 30 16.72 7.55 0.46
C ASP A 30 15.27 7.28 0.85
N VAL A 31 14.43 6.96 -0.11
CA VAL A 31 13.01 6.67 0.12
C VAL A 31 12.83 5.56 1.16
N VAL A 32 11.79 5.69 1.98
CA VAL A 32 11.41 4.66 2.97
C VAL A 32 9.94 4.34 2.83
N VAL A 33 9.61 3.07 3.04
CA VAL A 33 8.22 2.61 3.18
C VAL A 33 8.07 1.93 4.52
N SER A 34 6.93 2.15 5.16
CA SER A 34 6.58 1.43 6.39
C SER A 34 5.09 1.12 6.38
N ILE A 35 4.74 -0.05 6.94
CA ILE A 35 3.35 -0.37 7.28
C ILE A 35 3.20 -0.09 8.76
N VAL A 36 2.49 0.98 9.05
CA VAL A 36 2.42 1.55 10.40
C VAL A 36 1.88 0.52 11.39
N GLY A 37 2.58 0.38 12.51
CA GLY A 37 2.20 -0.53 13.60
C GLY A 37 2.67 -1.97 13.43
N THR A 38 3.34 -2.33 12.32
CA THR A 38 3.73 -3.73 12.06
C THR A 38 5.22 -3.98 12.13
N GLY A 39 6.03 -2.94 12.08
CA GLY A 39 7.48 -3.07 11.94
C GLY A 39 7.94 -3.48 10.54
N GLN A 40 7.02 -3.70 9.61
CA GLN A 40 7.36 -4.02 8.22
C GLN A 40 7.68 -2.76 7.44
N GLY A 41 8.64 -2.87 6.53
CA GLY A 41 9.02 -1.78 5.67
C GLY A 41 10.34 -2.04 4.96
N ALA A 42 10.83 -1.02 4.27
CA ALA A 42 12.08 -1.09 3.52
C ALA A 42 12.66 0.31 3.36
N GLU A 43 13.96 0.37 3.08
CA GLU A 43 14.70 1.62 2.87
C GLU A 43 15.43 1.59 1.53
N GLY A 44 15.55 2.77 0.91
CA GLY A 44 16.20 2.94 -0.38
C GLY A 44 15.32 2.52 -1.55
N ALA A 45 15.60 3.06 -2.73
CA ALA A 45 14.77 2.80 -3.92
C ALA A 45 14.73 1.32 -4.29
N ASP A 46 15.86 0.61 -4.20
CA ASP A 46 15.91 -0.84 -4.46
C ASP A 46 15.07 -1.63 -3.45
N GLY A 47 15.22 -1.31 -2.16
CA GLY A 47 14.50 -2.00 -1.10
C GLY A 47 13.01 -1.77 -1.16
N VAL A 48 12.59 -0.54 -1.43
CA VAL A 48 11.16 -0.19 -1.54
C VAL A 48 10.54 -0.86 -2.75
N GLU A 49 11.20 -0.85 -3.89
CA GLU A 49 10.72 -1.55 -5.09
C GLU A 49 10.59 -3.05 -4.83
N ALA A 50 11.60 -3.66 -4.23
CA ALA A 50 11.58 -5.09 -3.91
C ALA A 50 10.42 -5.44 -2.96
N TRP A 51 10.13 -4.57 -1.99
CA TRP A 51 9.03 -4.76 -1.06
C TRP A 51 7.67 -4.68 -1.75
N ILE A 52 7.49 -3.70 -2.64
CA ILE A 52 6.26 -3.56 -3.43
C ILE A 52 6.08 -4.77 -4.36
N ASP A 53 7.16 -5.20 -5.04
CA ASP A 53 7.12 -6.38 -5.91
C ASP A 53 6.81 -7.65 -5.13
N TYR A 54 7.35 -7.81 -3.93
CA TYR A 54 7.02 -8.96 -3.08
C TYR A 54 5.52 -9.04 -2.82
N LEU A 55 4.89 -7.94 -2.45
CA LEU A 55 3.46 -7.92 -2.18
C LEU A 55 2.61 -8.20 -3.43
N HIS A 56 3.00 -7.65 -4.57
CA HIS A 56 2.14 -7.65 -5.76
C HIS A 56 2.42 -8.77 -6.75
N ARG A 57 3.57 -9.44 -6.65
CA ARG A 57 3.99 -10.48 -7.59
C ARG A 57 4.36 -11.80 -6.94
N LEU A 58 4.94 -11.79 -5.73
CA LEU A 58 5.46 -12.99 -5.09
C LEU A 58 4.50 -13.56 -4.05
N ALA A 59 4.04 -12.73 -3.11
CA ALA A 59 3.05 -13.17 -2.12
C ALA A 59 1.64 -13.22 -2.71
N PHE A 60 1.34 -12.25 -3.55
CA PHE A 60 0.06 -12.12 -4.25
C PHE A 60 0.31 -11.82 -5.73
N GLU A 61 -0.61 -12.24 -6.57
CA GLU A 61 -0.81 -11.64 -7.88
C GLU A 61 -1.86 -10.56 -7.71
N ALA A 62 -1.41 -9.33 -7.47
CA ALA A 62 -2.28 -8.27 -7.01
C ALA A 62 -2.02 -6.95 -7.72
N ARG A 63 -2.99 -6.08 -7.61
CA ARG A 63 -2.89 -4.71 -8.07
C ARG A 63 -3.59 -3.78 -7.08
N PRO A 64 -3.12 -2.54 -6.95
CA PRO A 64 -3.88 -1.52 -6.25
C PRO A 64 -5.00 -1.00 -7.15
N GLU A 65 -6.18 -0.81 -6.58
CA GLU A 65 -7.27 -0.08 -7.23
C GLU A 65 -7.41 1.26 -6.52
N LEU A 66 -7.21 2.34 -7.24
CA LEU A 66 -7.31 3.68 -6.68
C LEU A 66 -8.77 4.07 -6.47
N LYS A 67 -9.10 4.53 -5.25
CA LYS A 67 -10.42 5.02 -4.87
C LYS A 67 -10.47 6.53 -4.81
N ASN A 68 -9.46 7.16 -4.24
CA ASN A 68 -9.43 8.59 -4.01
C ASN A 68 -8.01 9.07 -3.74
N THR A 69 -7.74 10.34 -4.08
CA THR A 69 -6.47 10.99 -3.79
C THR A 69 -6.73 12.32 -3.12
N ILE A 70 -5.98 12.61 -2.08
CA ILE A 70 -6.01 13.91 -1.39
C ILE A 70 -4.60 14.47 -1.48
N VAL A 71 -4.44 15.71 -1.95
CA VAL A 71 -3.14 16.30 -2.22
C VAL A 71 -2.99 17.60 -1.47
N GLY A 72 -1.85 17.76 -0.79
CA GLY A 72 -1.41 19.01 -0.19
C GLY A 72 -0.10 19.48 -0.82
N ASP A 73 0.53 20.43 -0.19
CA ASP A 73 1.85 20.90 -0.61
C ASP A 73 2.92 19.97 -0.03
N GLY A 74 3.56 19.17 -0.90
CA GLY A 74 4.60 18.23 -0.50
C GLY A 74 4.09 16.98 0.22
N GLN A 75 2.80 16.75 0.23
CA GLN A 75 2.20 15.56 0.85
C GLN A 75 0.93 15.15 0.14
N ALA A 76 0.62 13.86 0.23
CA ALA A 76 -0.56 13.31 -0.41
C ALA A 76 -1.05 12.06 0.31
N VAL A 77 -2.31 11.72 0.08
CA VAL A 77 -2.91 10.48 0.57
C VAL A 77 -3.57 9.78 -0.61
N GLY A 78 -3.31 8.48 -0.76
CA GLY A 78 -4.03 7.64 -1.70
C GLY A 78 -4.88 6.63 -0.93
N GLU A 79 -6.14 6.54 -1.27
CA GLU A 79 -7.05 5.51 -0.76
C GLU A 79 -7.22 4.45 -1.84
N PHE A 80 -6.92 3.19 -1.49
CA PHE A 80 -6.87 2.08 -2.45
C PHE A 80 -7.60 0.86 -1.90
N ASP A 81 -7.93 -0.06 -2.82
CA ASP A 81 -8.14 -1.46 -2.47
C ASP A 81 -6.95 -2.28 -2.99
N PHE A 82 -6.46 -3.19 -2.17
CA PHE A 82 -5.49 -4.20 -2.57
C PHE A 82 -6.29 -5.41 -3.07
N VAL A 83 -6.18 -5.70 -4.37
CA VAL A 83 -7.01 -6.72 -5.02
C VAL A 83 -6.11 -7.75 -5.67
N GLY A 84 -6.26 -9.00 -5.30
CA GLY A 84 -5.44 -10.04 -5.88
C GLY A 84 -5.69 -11.42 -5.32
N LYS A 85 -4.79 -12.33 -5.70
CA LYS A 85 -4.84 -13.74 -5.33
C LYS A 85 -3.60 -14.11 -4.54
N HIS A 86 -3.77 -14.83 -3.45
CA HIS A 86 -2.66 -15.27 -2.60
C HIS A 86 -1.93 -16.46 -3.25
N VAL A 87 -0.72 -16.22 -3.74
CA VAL A 87 0.04 -17.20 -4.52
C VAL A 87 1.36 -17.60 -3.87
N GLY A 88 1.82 -16.90 -2.85
CA GLY A 88 3.05 -17.20 -2.12
C GLY A 88 2.88 -16.98 -0.63
N GLU A 89 3.89 -17.34 0.16
CA GLU A 89 3.83 -17.16 1.60
C GLU A 89 3.64 -15.70 1.99
N PHE A 90 2.71 -15.45 2.89
CA PHE A 90 2.51 -14.13 3.50
C PHE A 90 2.10 -14.29 4.96
N GLY A 91 2.81 -13.57 5.85
CA GLY A 91 2.50 -13.59 7.29
C GLY A 91 2.55 -14.98 7.92
N GLY A 92 3.40 -15.87 7.42
CA GLY A 92 3.49 -17.24 7.87
C GLY A 92 2.44 -18.18 7.29
N ILE A 93 1.58 -17.69 6.40
CA ILE A 93 0.55 -18.50 5.74
C ILE A 93 1.04 -18.88 4.34
N ALA A 94 1.14 -20.17 4.06
CA ALA A 94 1.47 -20.68 2.74
C ALA A 94 0.37 -20.31 1.73
N ALA A 95 0.71 -20.30 0.45
CA ALA A 95 -0.20 -19.92 -0.63
C ALA A 95 -1.55 -20.64 -0.52
N THR A 96 -2.63 -19.88 -0.40
CA THR A 96 -3.98 -20.43 -0.25
C THR A 96 -4.76 -20.46 -1.56
N GLY A 97 -4.32 -19.69 -2.57
CA GLY A 97 -5.08 -19.49 -3.79
C GLY A 97 -6.32 -18.62 -3.63
N ARG A 98 -6.55 -18.05 -2.45
CA ARG A 98 -7.73 -17.24 -2.17
C ARG A 98 -7.58 -15.85 -2.78
N GLU A 99 -8.70 -15.30 -3.21
CA GLU A 99 -8.77 -13.91 -3.65
C GLU A 99 -9.00 -13.01 -2.43
N VAL A 100 -8.37 -11.84 -2.46
CA VAL A 100 -8.49 -10.83 -1.40
C VAL A 100 -8.87 -9.49 -1.99
N ARG A 101 -9.61 -8.71 -1.19
CA ARG A 101 -9.88 -7.30 -1.46
C ARG A 101 -9.82 -6.59 -0.12
N VAL A 102 -8.77 -5.78 0.08
CA VAL A 102 -8.49 -5.14 1.36
C VAL A 102 -8.33 -3.64 1.15
N PRO A 103 -9.14 -2.81 1.80
CA PRO A 103 -8.97 -1.36 1.71
C PRO A 103 -7.72 -0.94 2.48
N TYR A 104 -6.99 0.02 1.95
CA TYR A 104 -5.83 0.58 2.64
C TYR A 104 -5.59 2.02 2.20
N CYS A 105 -4.77 2.72 2.96
CA CYS A 105 -4.44 4.11 2.74
C CYS A 105 -2.92 4.27 2.78
N MET A 106 -2.39 5.03 1.84
CA MET A 106 -0.97 5.39 1.80
C MET A 106 -0.81 6.89 1.98
N VAL A 107 0.08 7.27 2.88
CA VAL A 107 0.48 8.66 3.06
C VAL A 107 1.86 8.84 2.44
N TYR A 108 1.99 9.86 1.59
CA TYR A 108 3.22 10.16 0.87
C TYR A 108 3.77 11.51 1.31
N GLU A 109 5.09 11.58 1.49
CA GLU A 109 5.80 12.85 1.65
C GLU A 109 6.75 13.01 0.48
N LEU A 110 6.71 14.19 -0.14
CA LEU A 110 7.49 14.49 -1.35
C LEU A 110 8.43 15.67 -1.10
N GLY A 111 9.57 15.61 -1.76
CA GLY A 111 10.53 16.71 -1.82
C GLY A 111 11.10 16.79 -3.24
N GLY A 112 11.05 17.98 -3.86
CA GLY A 112 11.57 18.15 -5.21
C GLY A 112 10.95 17.24 -6.25
N GLU A 113 9.65 16.98 -6.17
CA GLU A 113 8.88 16.09 -7.05
C GLU A 113 9.23 14.60 -6.90
N LYS A 114 10.01 14.23 -5.87
CA LYS A 114 10.32 12.83 -5.55
C LYS A 114 9.61 12.43 -4.27
N ILE A 115 9.15 11.19 -4.24
CA ILE A 115 8.55 10.60 -3.04
C ILE A 115 9.68 10.11 -2.15
N GLY A 116 9.74 10.63 -0.91
CA GLY A 116 10.75 10.24 0.07
C GLY A 116 10.19 9.34 1.17
N VAL A 117 8.88 9.38 1.40
CA VAL A 117 8.25 8.58 2.46
C VAL A 117 6.94 8.02 1.95
N LEU A 118 6.73 6.72 2.20
CA LEU A 118 5.45 6.05 2.03
C LEU A 118 5.07 5.41 3.37
N ARG A 119 3.94 5.81 3.95
CA ARG A 119 3.40 5.18 5.16
C ARG A 119 2.09 4.52 4.81
N GLY A 120 2.02 3.20 4.99
CA GLY A 120 0.82 2.44 4.73
C GLY A 120 0.03 2.16 6.00
N TYR A 121 -1.27 2.35 5.93
CA TYR A 121 -2.23 1.99 6.97
C TYR A 121 -3.12 0.90 6.40
N MET A 122 -2.78 -0.34 6.70
CA MET A 122 -3.44 -1.51 6.13
C MET A 122 -4.07 -2.33 7.26
N PRO A 123 -5.35 -2.69 7.15
CA PRO A 123 -5.99 -3.54 8.15
C PRO A 123 -5.52 -4.99 7.98
N THR A 124 -4.37 -5.31 8.53
CA THR A 124 -3.73 -6.62 8.37
C THR A 124 -4.58 -7.76 8.94
N ASP A 125 -5.38 -7.50 9.96
CA ASP A 125 -6.34 -8.46 10.51
C ASP A 125 -7.40 -8.86 9.48
N ILE A 126 -7.92 -7.91 8.71
CA ILE A 126 -8.88 -8.20 7.63
C ILE A 126 -8.20 -9.03 6.53
N MET A 127 -6.97 -8.67 6.17
CA MET A 127 -6.18 -9.46 5.22
C MET A 127 -6.05 -10.90 5.69
N MET A 128 -5.65 -11.11 6.94
CA MET A 128 -5.45 -12.44 7.50
C MET A 128 -6.77 -13.23 7.56
N GLN A 129 -7.89 -12.60 7.87
CA GLN A 129 -9.21 -13.23 7.83
C GLN A 129 -9.55 -13.73 6.43
N GLN A 130 -9.32 -12.92 5.41
CA GLN A 130 -9.59 -13.31 4.02
C GLN A 130 -8.71 -14.48 3.57
N LEU A 131 -7.54 -14.63 4.17
CA LEU A 131 -6.66 -15.79 3.92
C LEU A 131 -7.04 -17.01 4.77
N GLY A 132 -8.06 -16.89 5.62
CA GLY A 132 -8.51 -17.99 6.48
C GLY A 132 -7.70 -18.13 7.77
N GLY A 133 -6.86 -17.14 8.11
CA GLY A 133 -5.99 -17.15 9.28
C GLY A 133 -6.65 -16.72 10.57
N GLY A 134 -7.87 -16.22 10.52
CA GLY A 134 -8.60 -15.80 11.70
C GLY A 134 -9.91 -15.18 11.33
N VAL A 135 -10.84 -15.20 12.25
CA VAL A 135 -12.16 -14.58 12.10
C VAL A 135 -12.32 -13.55 13.21
N PHE A 136 -12.73 -12.36 12.85
CA PHE A 136 -13.08 -11.34 13.83
C PHE A 136 -14.47 -11.71 14.38
N PRO A 137 -14.59 -12.14 15.65
CA PRO A 137 -15.88 -12.61 16.18
C PRO A 137 -16.90 -11.49 16.23
N GLU A 138 -18.13 -11.78 15.80
CA GLU A 138 -19.22 -10.81 15.80
C GLU A 138 -19.49 -10.24 17.19
N GLU A 139 -19.39 -11.07 18.22
CA GLU A 139 -19.60 -10.68 19.61
C GLU A 139 -18.56 -9.68 20.12
N GLN A 140 -17.48 -9.45 19.37
CA GLN A 140 -16.50 -8.41 19.71
C GLN A 140 -16.86 -7.05 19.12
N ILE A 141 -17.87 -7.01 18.29
CA ILE A 141 -18.35 -5.76 17.71
C ILE A 141 -19.20 -5.07 18.77
N VAL A 142 -18.73 -3.89 19.22
CA VAL A 142 -19.49 -3.08 20.18
C VAL A 142 -20.49 -2.23 19.41
N GLU A 143 -21.77 -2.52 19.60
CA GLU A 143 -22.82 -1.73 18.97
C GLU A 143 -22.98 -0.39 19.67
N PRO A 144 -23.35 0.68 18.92
CA PRO A 144 -23.58 1.97 19.52
C PRO A 144 -24.69 1.89 20.57
N SER A 145 -24.45 2.54 21.71
CA SER A 145 -25.49 2.69 22.72
C SER A 145 -26.58 3.63 22.23
N HIS A 146 -27.81 3.30 22.53
CA HIS A 146 -28.98 4.09 22.14
C HIS A 146 -29.51 4.90 23.31
#